data_10398e27dee72aaf53d2f287d8773849
#
_entry.id   10398e27dee72aaf53d2f287d8773849
#
_cell.length_a   1.000
_cell.length_b   1.000
_cell.length_c   1.000
_cell.angle_alpha   90.00
_cell.angle_beta   90.00
_cell.angle_gamma   90.00
#
_symmetry.space_group_name_H-M   'P 1'
#
loop_
_entity.id
_entity.type
_entity.pdbx_description
1 polymer ?
#
loop_
_entity_poly.entity_id
_entity_poly.type
_entity_poly.pdbx_seq_one_letter_code
_entity_poly.pdbx_strand_id
1 'polypeptide(L)'
;MLFGKLNLLDERLLRLARTRGHTPRAERAVAQFSKLGEHAGVWLAIGVVGGALDAERRSEWRRATLTVAAVYALNTAVKLVVGRRRPELPGLPPLTGTPTALSFPSAHASTAFAGARLYSQLGLPIVPLYSLATGLALSRLYLGVHYPSDVLFGAALGTAMGSTRPVVVA
;
A
#
# COMPACT_ATOMS: atom_id res chain seq x y z
N MET A 1 -11.33 13.15 -18.53
CA MET A 1 -11.36 11.95 -19.39
C MET A 1 -10.14 11.01 -19.25
N LEU A 2 -9.20 11.28 -18.35
CA LEU A 2 -7.96 10.48 -18.18
C LEU A 2 -8.22 9.00 -17.82
N PHE A 3 -9.30 8.70 -17.14
CA PHE A 3 -9.61 7.35 -16.64
C PHE A 3 -10.72 6.59 -17.41
N GLY A 4 -11.27 7.10 -18.49
CA GLY A 4 -12.48 6.50 -19.12
C GLY A 4 -12.31 5.03 -19.56
N LYS A 5 -11.37 4.73 -20.47
CA LYS A 5 -11.11 3.34 -20.91
C LYS A 5 -10.46 2.50 -19.80
N LEU A 6 -9.60 3.11 -18.96
CA LEU A 6 -8.96 2.47 -17.85
C LEU A 6 -9.98 2.04 -16.79
N ASN A 7 -11.01 2.85 -16.53
CA ASN A 7 -12.07 2.51 -15.58
C ASN A 7 -12.84 1.25 -15.99
N LEU A 8 -13.13 1.04 -17.27
CA LEU A 8 -13.84 -0.17 -17.72
C LEU A 8 -13.04 -1.46 -17.45
N LEU A 9 -11.73 -1.42 -17.69
CA LEU A 9 -10.85 -2.55 -17.38
C LEU A 9 -10.72 -2.74 -15.87
N ASP A 10 -10.50 -1.65 -15.15
CA ASP A 10 -10.42 -1.64 -13.69
C ASP A 10 -11.66 -2.25 -13.03
N GLU A 11 -12.86 -1.86 -13.47
CA GLU A 11 -14.12 -2.39 -12.94
C GLU A 11 -14.29 -3.89 -13.23
N ARG A 12 -13.94 -4.35 -14.45
CA ARG A 12 -13.99 -5.76 -14.82
C ARG A 12 -13.07 -6.62 -13.95
N LEU A 13 -11.82 -6.18 -13.78
CA LEU A 13 -10.84 -6.89 -12.96
C LEU A 13 -11.22 -6.84 -11.47
N LEU A 14 -11.75 -5.72 -10.99
CA LEU A 14 -12.22 -5.59 -9.63
C LEU A 14 -13.43 -6.50 -9.36
N ARG A 15 -14.38 -6.62 -10.30
CA ARG A 15 -15.50 -7.57 -10.18
C ARG A 15 -15.00 -9.00 -10.03
N LEU A 16 -13.99 -9.41 -10.80
CA LEU A 16 -13.39 -10.74 -10.66
C LEU A 16 -12.81 -10.95 -9.26
N ALA A 17 -12.10 -9.95 -8.73
CA ALA A 17 -11.55 -10.00 -7.37
C ALA A 17 -12.66 -10.04 -6.30
N ARG A 18 -13.81 -9.39 -6.56
CA ARG A 18 -14.95 -9.28 -5.63
C ARG A 18 -15.94 -10.45 -5.69
N THR A 19 -15.83 -11.32 -6.67
CA THR A 19 -16.76 -12.44 -6.86
C THR A 19 -16.15 -13.81 -6.63
N ARG A 20 -14.84 -13.90 -6.40
CA ARG A 20 -14.15 -15.18 -6.21
C ARG A 20 -13.54 -15.31 -4.82
N GLY A 21 -13.69 -16.47 -4.20
CA GLY A 21 -13.07 -16.79 -2.92
C GLY A 21 -13.64 -16.03 -1.71
N HIS A 22 -14.85 -15.50 -1.81
CA HIS A 22 -15.50 -14.76 -0.74
C HIS A 22 -16.33 -15.71 0.15
N THR A 23 -15.98 -15.69 1.44
CA THR A 23 -16.78 -16.30 2.52
C THR A 23 -16.76 -15.31 3.70
N PRO A 24 -17.75 -15.33 4.60
CA PRO A 24 -17.77 -14.42 5.75
C PRO A 24 -16.52 -14.53 6.65
N ARG A 25 -15.89 -15.72 6.70
CA ARG A 25 -14.63 -15.92 7.45
C ARG A 25 -13.45 -15.29 6.72
N ALA A 26 -13.32 -15.53 5.41
CA ALA A 26 -12.24 -14.96 4.60
C ALA A 26 -12.32 -13.43 4.55
N GLU A 27 -13.51 -12.85 4.39
CA GLU A 27 -13.72 -11.41 4.38
C GLU A 27 -13.27 -10.76 5.70
N ARG A 28 -13.66 -11.35 6.83
CA ARG A 28 -13.21 -10.88 8.15
C ARG A 28 -11.69 -10.99 8.32
N ALA A 29 -11.10 -12.12 7.93
CA ALA A 29 -9.66 -12.32 8.03
C ALA A 29 -8.88 -11.32 7.17
N VAL A 30 -9.29 -11.10 5.91
CA VAL A 30 -8.65 -10.14 5.01
C VAL A 30 -8.85 -8.71 5.52
N ALA A 31 -10.03 -8.36 6.05
CA ALA A 31 -10.26 -7.04 6.63
C ALA A 31 -9.35 -6.77 7.84
N GLN A 32 -9.18 -7.74 8.75
CA GLN A 32 -8.24 -7.60 9.88
C GLN A 32 -6.78 -7.52 9.41
N PHE A 33 -6.37 -8.39 8.47
CA PHE A 33 -5.04 -8.34 7.88
C PHE A 33 -4.75 -6.98 7.23
N SER A 34 -5.71 -6.44 6.49
CA SER A 34 -5.57 -5.15 5.82
C SER A 34 -5.31 -3.98 6.79
N LYS A 35 -5.80 -4.06 8.03
CA LYS A 35 -5.57 -3.04 9.06
C LYS A 35 -4.08 -2.85 9.40
N LEU A 36 -3.25 -3.87 9.22
CA LEU A 36 -1.80 -3.76 9.41
C LEU A 36 -1.16 -2.68 8.53
N GLY A 37 -1.75 -2.45 7.36
CA GLY A 37 -1.28 -1.43 6.40
C GLY A 37 -1.89 -0.04 6.61
N GLU A 38 -2.85 0.13 7.53
CA GLU A 38 -3.47 1.44 7.80
C GLU A 38 -2.41 2.42 8.31
N HIS A 39 -2.42 3.64 7.74
CA HIS A 39 -1.46 4.69 8.07
C HIS A 39 0.02 4.24 8.01
N ALA A 40 0.34 3.27 7.16
CA ALA A 40 1.66 2.62 7.07
C ALA A 40 2.09 1.90 8.36
N GLY A 41 1.17 1.57 9.27
CA GLY A 41 1.43 1.17 10.65
C GLY A 41 2.47 0.06 10.79
N VAL A 42 2.31 -1.09 10.12
CA VAL A 42 3.27 -2.20 10.20
C VAL A 42 4.66 -1.81 9.70
N TRP A 43 4.75 -0.98 8.66
CA TRP A 43 6.03 -0.57 8.09
C TRP A 43 6.76 0.42 9.00
N LEU A 44 6.04 1.36 9.61
CA LEU A 44 6.62 2.26 10.61
C LEU A 44 7.08 1.47 11.85
N ALA A 45 6.31 0.48 12.29
CA ALA A 45 6.68 -0.39 13.40
C ALA A 45 7.96 -1.20 13.10
N ILE A 46 8.07 -1.82 11.91
CA ILE A 46 9.28 -2.53 11.48
C ILE A 46 10.49 -1.58 11.50
N GLY A 47 10.35 -0.37 11.00
CA GLY A 47 11.43 0.61 10.97
C GLY A 47 11.89 1.06 12.35
N VAL A 48 10.95 1.31 13.26
CA VAL A 48 11.25 1.68 14.65
C VAL A 48 11.94 0.53 15.39
N VAL A 49 11.40 -0.69 15.29
CA VAL A 49 11.98 -1.89 15.92
C VAL A 49 13.35 -2.19 15.33
N GLY A 50 13.52 -2.14 14.00
CA GLY A 50 14.82 -2.31 13.36
C GLY A 50 15.87 -1.32 13.87
N GLY A 51 15.52 -0.03 13.95
CA GLY A 51 16.42 0.99 14.49
C GLY A 51 16.72 0.87 15.98
N ALA A 52 15.83 0.23 16.75
CA ALA A 52 16.08 -0.07 18.17
C ALA A 52 17.05 -1.26 18.36
N LEU A 53 16.91 -2.28 17.50
CA LEU A 53 17.70 -3.52 17.58
C LEU A 53 19.06 -3.42 16.87
N ASP A 54 19.21 -2.55 15.87
CA ASP A 54 20.42 -2.37 15.07
C ASP A 54 21.03 -0.99 15.35
N ALA A 55 21.75 -0.89 16.45
CA ALA A 55 22.35 0.36 16.91
C ALA A 55 23.38 0.93 15.93
N GLU A 56 24.13 0.05 15.22
CA GLU A 56 25.16 0.45 14.28
C GLU A 56 24.56 1.16 13.06
N ARG A 57 23.41 0.70 12.57
CA ARG A 57 22.71 1.28 11.40
C ARG A 57 21.45 2.06 11.78
N ARG A 58 21.35 2.54 13.03
CA ARG A 58 20.18 3.29 13.52
C ARG A 58 19.82 4.50 12.65
N SER A 59 20.80 5.21 12.12
CA SER A 59 20.58 6.35 11.24
C SER A 59 19.95 5.95 9.91
N GLU A 60 20.30 4.78 9.37
CA GLU A 60 19.74 4.24 8.13
C GLU A 60 18.30 3.76 8.34
N TRP A 61 18.05 3.06 9.45
CA TRP A 61 16.68 2.67 9.86
C TRP A 61 15.77 3.89 10.03
N ARG A 62 16.25 4.94 10.70
CA ARG A 62 15.50 6.18 10.86
C ARG A 62 15.18 6.82 9.51
N ARG A 63 16.16 6.91 8.60
CA ARG A 63 15.94 7.46 7.26
C ARG A 63 14.94 6.63 6.47
N ALA A 64 15.06 5.32 6.48
CA ALA A 64 14.11 4.42 5.82
C ALA A 64 12.69 4.61 6.36
N THR A 65 12.52 4.67 7.68
CA THR A 65 11.23 4.90 8.34
C THR A 65 10.62 6.25 7.95
N LEU A 66 11.44 7.32 7.97
CA LEU A 66 11.00 8.65 7.52
C LEU A 66 10.64 8.68 6.05
N THR A 67 11.33 7.90 5.21
CA THR A 67 10.96 7.77 3.79
C THR A 67 9.60 7.10 3.63
N VAL A 68 9.29 6.05 4.40
CA VAL A 68 7.95 5.44 4.39
C VAL A 68 6.88 6.47 4.80
N ALA A 69 7.13 7.27 5.83
CA ALA A 69 6.21 8.33 6.25
C ALA A 69 6.05 9.41 5.15
N ALA A 70 7.14 9.79 4.49
CA ALA A 70 7.11 10.73 3.36
C ALA A 70 6.31 10.18 2.17
N VAL A 71 6.44 8.88 1.86
CA VAL A 71 5.64 8.21 0.83
C VAL A 71 4.15 8.28 1.18
N TYR A 72 3.79 8.08 2.43
CA TYR A 72 2.40 8.22 2.89
C TYR A 72 1.88 9.66 2.69
N ALA A 73 2.66 10.65 3.07
CA ALA A 73 2.32 12.07 2.89
C ALA A 73 2.19 12.45 1.41
N LEU A 74 3.16 12.03 0.58
CA LEU A 74 3.12 12.24 -0.88
C LEU A 74 1.90 11.57 -1.50
N ASN A 75 1.62 10.32 -1.12
CA ASN A 75 0.42 9.61 -1.60
C ASN A 75 -0.85 10.42 -1.28
N THR A 76 -0.94 10.98 -0.07
CA THR A 76 -2.08 11.80 0.34
C THR A 76 -2.18 13.08 -0.51
N ALA A 77 -1.07 13.76 -0.78
CA ALA A 77 -1.04 14.94 -1.65
C ALA A 77 -1.50 14.61 -3.08
N VAL A 78 -0.94 13.54 -3.68
CA VAL A 78 -1.33 13.07 -5.03
C VAL A 78 -2.83 12.72 -5.06
N LYS A 79 -3.33 12.09 -4.00
CA LYS A 79 -4.75 11.72 -3.86
C LYS A 79 -5.67 12.96 -3.94
N LEU A 80 -5.30 14.03 -3.27
CA LEU A 80 -6.05 15.29 -3.28
C LEU A 80 -6.03 15.97 -4.65
N VAL A 81 -4.90 15.92 -5.36
CA VAL A 81 -4.76 16.51 -6.70
C VAL A 81 -5.53 15.72 -7.76
N VAL A 82 -5.43 14.39 -7.73
CA VAL A 82 -6.07 13.51 -8.74
C VAL A 82 -7.58 13.41 -8.53
N GLY A 83 -8.04 13.39 -7.28
CA GLY A 83 -9.46 13.41 -6.92
C GLY A 83 -10.27 12.19 -7.38
N ARG A 84 -9.63 11.05 -7.73
CA ARG A 84 -10.35 9.84 -8.19
C ARG A 84 -11.18 9.24 -7.07
N ARG A 85 -12.48 9.07 -7.30
CA ARG A 85 -13.40 8.42 -6.35
C ARG A 85 -13.17 6.92 -6.28
N ARG A 86 -13.56 6.32 -5.15
CA ARG A 86 -13.48 4.88 -4.94
C ARG A 86 -14.46 4.11 -5.81
N PRO A 87 -14.19 2.78 -6.03
CA PRO A 87 -15.11 1.93 -6.76
C PRO A 87 -16.49 1.86 -6.10
N GLU A 88 -17.53 1.99 -6.93
CA GLU A 88 -18.91 1.70 -6.56
C GLU A 88 -19.43 0.63 -7.51
N LEU A 89 -19.41 -0.63 -7.08
CA LEU A 89 -19.86 -1.76 -7.88
C LEU A 89 -21.29 -2.12 -7.48
N PRO A 90 -22.28 -2.02 -8.41
CA PRO A 90 -23.64 -2.44 -8.13
C PRO A 90 -23.71 -3.88 -7.60
N GLY A 91 -24.37 -4.08 -6.45
CA GLY A 91 -24.50 -5.39 -5.80
C GLY A 91 -23.27 -5.88 -5.03
N LEU A 92 -22.15 -5.14 -5.03
CA LEU A 92 -20.91 -5.53 -4.37
C LEU A 92 -20.34 -4.37 -3.52
N PRO A 93 -20.97 -4.03 -2.38
CA PRO A 93 -20.50 -2.95 -1.53
C PRO A 93 -19.09 -3.21 -0.99
N PRO A 94 -18.32 -2.17 -0.63
CA PRO A 94 -17.00 -2.34 -0.02
C PRO A 94 -17.12 -3.09 1.32
N LEU A 95 -16.14 -3.96 1.60
CA LEU A 95 -16.11 -4.80 2.81
C LEU A 95 -15.36 -4.16 3.98
N THR A 96 -14.91 -2.92 3.84
CA THR A 96 -14.22 -2.17 4.89
C THR A 96 -14.43 -0.67 4.72
N GLY A 97 -14.38 0.06 5.81
CA GLY A 97 -14.34 1.52 5.79
C GLY A 97 -13.02 2.07 5.27
N THR A 98 -13.03 3.33 4.90
CA THR A 98 -11.83 4.05 4.43
C THR A 98 -11.83 5.48 4.95
N PRO A 99 -10.64 6.07 5.26
CA PRO A 99 -10.56 7.42 5.82
C PRO A 99 -11.06 8.53 4.86
N THR A 100 -11.00 8.28 3.56
CA THR A 100 -11.40 9.24 2.52
C THR A 100 -12.18 8.58 1.40
N ALA A 101 -12.98 9.36 0.67
CA ALA A 101 -13.69 8.91 -0.54
C ALA A 101 -12.77 8.75 -1.77
N LEU A 102 -11.48 9.13 -1.66
CA LEU A 102 -10.54 9.14 -2.77
C LEU A 102 -9.76 7.82 -2.85
N SER A 103 -9.56 7.33 -4.09
CA SER A 103 -8.93 6.02 -4.32
C SER A 103 -7.48 6.09 -4.78
N PHE A 104 -7.14 6.99 -5.69
CA PHE A 104 -5.84 7.00 -6.37
C PHE A 104 -4.85 7.97 -5.73
N PRO A 105 -3.61 7.52 -5.53
CA PRO A 105 -3.13 6.13 -5.58
C PRO A 105 -3.42 5.37 -4.28
N SER A 106 -3.21 4.03 -4.26
CA SER A 106 -3.40 3.22 -3.06
C SER A 106 -2.28 3.46 -2.05
N ALA A 107 -2.59 4.04 -0.89
CA ALA A 107 -1.61 4.29 0.18
C ALA A 107 -1.05 2.98 0.76
N HIS A 108 -1.88 1.92 0.91
CA HIS A 108 -1.42 0.60 1.34
C HIS A 108 -0.35 0.05 0.40
N ALA A 109 -0.56 0.13 -0.92
CA ALA A 109 0.43 -0.34 -1.88
C ALA A 109 1.69 0.54 -1.88
N SER A 110 1.55 1.87 -1.87
CA SER A 110 2.70 2.78 -1.90
C SER A 110 3.61 2.58 -0.69
N THR A 111 3.07 2.59 0.51
CA THR A 111 3.87 2.44 1.73
C THR A 111 4.42 1.03 1.89
N ALA A 112 3.65 0.01 1.46
CA ALA A 112 4.09 -1.38 1.56
C ALA A 112 5.28 -1.67 0.63
N PHE A 113 5.22 -1.27 -0.61
CA PHE A 113 6.32 -1.50 -1.55
C PHE A 113 7.54 -0.61 -1.25
N ALA A 114 7.34 0.60 -0.70
CA ALA A 114 8.43 1.42 -0.20
C ALA A 114 9.12 0.75 1.01
N GLY A 115 8.35 0.32 2.00
CA GLY A 115 8.88 -0.35 3.19
C GLY A 115 9.60 -1.66 2.84
N ALA A 116 8.99 -2.51 2.00
CA ALA A 116 9.62 -3.75 1.55
C ALA A 116 10.96 -3.49 0.85
N ARG A 117 11.02 -2.48 -0.03
CA ARG A 117 12.25 -2.12 -0.75
C ARG A 117 13.33 -1.57 0.19
N LEU A 118 12.98 -0.64 1.08
CA LEU A 118 13.93 0.01 1.99
C LEU A 118 14.49 -0.99 3.02
N TYR A 119 13.62 -1.77 3.66
CA TYR A 119 14.06 -2.68 4.72
C TYR A 119 14.79 -3.92 4.19
N SER A 120 14.52 -4.34 2.95
CA SER A 120 15.34 -5.37 2.30
C SER A 120 16.78 -4.90 2.05
N GLN A 121 17.00 -3.61 1.79
CA GLN A 121 18.33 -3.02 1.68
C GLN A 121 19.06 -2.95 3.03
N LEU A 122 18.33 -2.97 4.12
CA LEU A 122 18.87 -3.05 5.49
C LEU A 122 19.04 -4.50 5.99
N GLY A 123 18.95 -5.48 5.08
CA GLY A 123 19.25 -6.88 5.38
C GLY A 123 18.07 -7.71 5.84
N LEU A 124 16.84 -7.17 5.89
CA LEU A 124 15.67 -8.02 6.17
C LEU A 124 15.36 -8.93 4.96
N PRO A 125 14.82 -10.15 5.20
CA PRO A 125 14.53 -11.11 4.15
C PRO A 125 13.54 -10.57 3.10
N ILE A 126 13.93 -10.63 1.83
CA ILE A 126 13.15 -10.07 0.72
C ILE A 126 11.79 -10.76 0.60
N VAL A 127 11.74 -12.09 0.65
CA VAL A 127 10.52 -12.87 0.40
C VAL A 127 9.40 -12.52 1.40
N PRO A 128 9.61 -12.56 2.73
CA PRO A 128 8.57 -12.14 3.68
C PRO A 128 8.10 -10.70 3.48
N LEU A 129 9.03 -9.76 3.24
CA LEU A 129 8.68 -8.35 3.06
C LEU A 129 7.78 -8.13 1.85
N TYR A 130 8.15 -8.68 0.68
CA TYR A 130 7.35 -8.52 -0.53
C TYR A 130 6.07 -9.36 -0.51
N SER A 131 6.04 -10.49 0.21
CA SER A 131 4.80 -11.26 0.44
C SER A 131 3.81 -10.43 1.27
N LEU A 132 4.28 -9.80 2.35
CA LEU A 132 3.46 -8.89 3.17
C LEU A 132 2.97 -7.70 2.34
N ALA A 133 3.86 -7.05 1.57
CA ALA A 133 3.52 -5.90 0.75
C ALA A 133 2.47 -6.26 -0.32
N THR A 134 2.66 -7.38 -1.02
CA THR A 134 1.72 -7.87 -2.03
C THR A 134 0.38 -8.25 -1.40
N GLY A 135 0.40 -8.95 -0.27
CA GLY A 135 -0.82 -9.31 0.46
C GLY A 135 -1.62 -8.07 0.88
N LEU A 136 -0.97 -7.05 1.46
CA LEU A 136 -1.61 -5.79 1.83
C LEU A 136 -2.17 -5.04 0.61
N ALA A 137 -1.44 -5.02 -0.49
CA ALA A 137 -1.88 -4.38 -1.73
C ALA A 137 -3.11 -5.11 -2.33
N LEU A 138 -3.07 -6.43 -2.44
CA LEU A 138 -4.17 -7.25 -2.97
C LEU A 138 -5.39 -7.24 -2.07
N SER A 139 -5.22 -7.13 -0.75
CA SER A 139 -6.33 -7.01 0.19
C SER A 139 -7.27 -5.85 -0.16
N ARG A 140 -6.74 -4.76 -0.76
CA ARG A 140 -7.54 -3.59 -1.15
C ARG A 140 -8.47 -3.86 -2.33
N LEU A 141 -8.09 -4.76 -3.24
CA LEU A 141 -8.92 -5.25 -4.33
C LEU A 141 -9.99 -6.21 -3.79
N TYR A 142 -9.57 -7.17 -2.96
CA TYR A 142 -10.48 -8.11 -2.32
C TYR A 142 -11.57 -7.41 -1.50
N LEU A 143 -11.21 -6.35 -0.78
CA LEU A 143 -12.15 -5.53 0.01
C LEU A 143 -12.97 -4.54 -0.81
N GLY A 144 -12.68 -4.37 -2.11
CA GLY A 144 -13.45 -3.54 -3.03
C GLY A 144 -13.27 -2.03 -2.84
N VAL A 145 -12.16 -1.59 -2.26
CA VAL A 145 -11.93 -0.16 -1.91
C VAL A 145 -10.95 0.57 -2.82
N HIS A 146 -10.30 -0.15 -3.74
CA HIS A 146 -9.38 0.39 -4.74
C HIS A 146 -9.55 -0.30 -6.08
N TYR A 147 -9.28 0.42 -7.15
CA TYR A 147 -9.12 -0.14 -8.49
C TYR A 147 -7.75 -0.82 -8.63
N PRO A 148 -7.60 -1.83 -9.52
CA PRO A 148 -6.30 -2.41 -9.85
C PRO A 148 -5.23 -1.39 -10.22
N SER A 149 -5.57 -0.39 -11.03
CA SER A 149 -4.64 0.67 -11.40
C SER A 149 -4.18 1.54 -10.21
N ASP A 150 -5.03 1.78 -9.20
CA ASP A 150 -4.63 2.50 -7.98
C ASP A 150 -3.55 1.73 -7.23
N VAL A 151 -3.69 0.40 -7.18
CA VAL A 151 -2.77 -0.51 -6.50
C VAL A 151 -1.45 -0.62 -7.26
N LEU A 152 -1.49 -0.82 -8.57
CA LEU A 152 -0.30 -0.92 -9.42
C LEU A 152 0.51 0.38 -9.41
N PHE A 153 -0.17 1.52 -9.57
CA PHE A 153 0.52 2.81 -9.49
C PHE A 153 1.10 3.07 -8.10
N GLY A 154 0.35 2.73 -7.05
CA GLY A 154 0.84 2.82 -5.68
C GLY A 154 2.10 1.97 -5.47
N ALA A 155 2.11 0.71 -5.93
CA ALA A 155 3.26 -0.17 -5.84
C ALA A 155 4.48 0.38 -6.61
N ALA A 156 4.26 0.90 -7.82
CA ALA A 156 5.32 1.53 -8.62
C ALA A 156 5.89 2.77 -7.93
N LEU A 157 5.03 3.66 -7.42
CA LEU A 157 5.43 4.85 -6.66
C LEU A 157 6.25 4.46 -5.42
N GLY A 158 5.77 3.50 -4.64
CA GLY A 158 6.46 3.04 -3.44
C GLY A 158 7.82 2.43 -3.76
N THR A 159 7.90 1.59 -4.79
CA THR A 159 9.17 0.99 -5.25
C THR A 159 10.15 2.07 -5.72
N ALA A 160 9.71 3.04 -6.52
CA ALA A 160 10.54 4.13 -7.00
C ALA A 160 11.11 4.94 -5.85
N MET A 161 10.27 5.37 -4.91
CA MET A 161 10.68 6.12 -3.73
C MET A 161 11.61 5.32 -2.80
N GLY A 162 11.34 4.02 -2.63
CA GLY A 162 12.19 3.12 -1.84
C GLY A 162 13.52 2.77 -2.53
N SER A 163 13.66 3.06 -3.82
CA SER A 163 14.90 2.82 -4.58
C SER A 163 15.83 4.04 -4.59
N THR A 164 15.35 5.21 -4.19
CA THR A 164 16.22 6.37 -4.02
C THR A 164 17.21 6.04 -2.91
N ARG A 165 18.50 5.91 -3.26
CA ARG A 165 19.56 5.75 -2.25
C ARG A 165 19.46 6.96 -1.31
N PRO A 166 19.41 6.75 0.02
CA PRO A 166 19.53 7.85 0.93
C PRO A 166 20.85 8.57 0.59
N VAL A 167 20.73 9.86 0.24
CA VAL A 167 21.92 10.68 0.01
C VAL A 167 22.75 10.62 1.29
N VAL A 168 23.91 9.99 1.22
CA VAL A 168 24.90 10.03 2.28
C VAL A 168 25.42 11.47 2.26
N VAL A 169 24.84 12.34 3.06
CA VAL A 169 25.50 13.60 3.42
C VAL A 169 26.57 13.21 4.42
N ALA A 170 27.81 13.20 3.94
CA ALA A 170 29.01 12.98 4.75
C ALA A 170 29.11 14.04 5.84
#